data_2836423123d9e2f1288668f82d9f5cb0
#
_entry.id   2836423123d9e2f1288668f82d9f5cb0
#
_cell.length_a   1.000
_cell.length_b   1.000
_cell.length_c   1.000
_cell.angle_alpha   90.00
_cell.angle_beta   90.00
_cell.angle_gamma   90.00
#
_symmetry.space_group_name_H-M   'P 1'
#
loop_
_entity.id
_entity.type
_entity.pdbx_description
1 polymer ?
#
loop_
_entity_poly.entity_id
_entity_poly.type
_entity_poly.pdbx_seq_one_letter_code
_entity_poly.pdbx_strand_id
1 'polypeptide(L)'
;IDCYRLDGTLLWRVDMGPNIRSGAHYTQFMVYDFDGDGKAEMCVKTAPGTKVTRFAADGTATEEHITLPERDVKNGVTNQDNYVCTAADYKEHLVEMFMGWSSHPEVVSGRWPATLEECFGIPVKYHYPLSREDAKELVFYFIYEFAPSRSDKNHLEAFEGFIYDGPEYLTMFGGDGKELETIDFPVPRGDDGLMWGDYAMRRIEPCNRVDRFLSGVAYLDGEHPSVIICRGYYTRSTVTAYDFKDGHFAKRFMADSGHVPMSNPFNDNAHEKEGLDPVYGKFAGQGDHSLSVADVDGDGCQEIIYGAAVIDHDGSLLYSSYDHLPDGRLAKLGHGDAMHVARINPDLPGYQIFNVFEGAKAAPYGFALRDALTGKVFFGEYAEEDLGRCMIGDVVPGVRGLQVWVKDTFDCNGNKLDVKRLGTNANIHWASDMTTQIIDGVDYMERKKQTGIINDNTHGIMLDPHGTLTNNGTKGNPCLVADIFGDYRDEIILRLEDSSAVRIYTNTDLSAHKLFTLLHDIQYRVGVAWQNNCYNQPCYTKFYLASDMEWKYVLPALASTDYPVVLRRKWLLGGFLKGESGSPEVF
;
A
#
# COMPACT_ATOMS: atom_id res chain seq x y z
N ILE A 1 15.67 -7.50 5.04
CA ILE A 1 15.23 -6.47 6.01
C ILE A 1 16.16 -6.54 7.19
N ASP A 2 16.73 -5.40 7.59
CA ASP A 2 17.70 -5.33 8.67
C ASP A 2 17.17 -4.48 9.82
N CYS A 3 17.49 -4.87 11.06
CA CYS A 3 17.23 -4.09 12.25
C CYS A 3 18.55 -3.62 12.86
N TYR A 4 18.67 -2.32 13.05
CA TYR A 4 19.84 -1.67 13.61
C TYR A 4 19.49 -0.89 14.88
N ARG A 5 20.42 -0.83 15.83
CA ARG A 5 20.41 0.23 16.84
C ARG A 5 20.76 1.57 16.19
N LEU A 6 20.40 2.66 16.85
CA LEU A 6 20.73 4.01 16.38
C LEU A 6 22.25 4.29 16.31
N ASP A 7 23.07 3.50 16.99
CA ASP A 7 24.54 3.55 16.91
C ASP A 7 25.11 2.80 15.70
N GLY A 8 24.25 2.19 14.86
CA GLY A 8 24.63 1.42 13.69
C GLY A 8 24.91 -0.06 13.97
N THR A 9 24.71 -0.55 15.17
CA THR A 9 24.87 -1.98 15.50
C THR A 9 23.75 -2.79 14.86
N LEU A 10 24.08 -3.74 13.97
CA LEU A 10 23.13 -4.68 13.38
C LEU A 10 22.69 -5.70 14.44
N LEU A 11 21.39 -5.78 14.70
CA LEU A 11 20.78 -6.70 15.66
C LEU A 11 20.37 -8.01 15.01
N TRP A 12 19.66 -7.92 13.90
CA TRP A 12 19.21 -9.06 13.12
C TRP A 12 18.93 -8.68 11.68
N ARG A 13 18.90 -9.71 10.83
CA ARG A 13 18.61 -9.61 9.39
C ARG A 13 17.63 -10.69 8.99
N VAL A 14 16.53 -10.34 8.34
CA VAL A 14 15.67 -11.28 7.63
C VAL A 14 16.09 -11.31 6.15
N ASP A 15 16.58 -12.46 5.72
CA ASP A 15 16.76 -12.80 4.31
C ASP A 15 15.46 -13.39 3.81
N MET A 16 14.81 -12.71 2.88
CA MET A 16 13.49 -13.11 2.35
C MET A 16 13.54 -14.40 1.53
N GLY A 17 14.73 -14.85 1.12
CA GLY A 17 14.93 -16.03 0.30
C GLY A 17 14.53 -15.83 -1.17
N PRO A 18 14.64 -16.90 -2.00
CA PRO A 18 14.37 -16.80 -3.42
C PRO A 18 12.89 -16.67 -3.77
N ASN A 19 11.99 -17.12 -2.89
CA ASN A 19 10.56 -17.30 -3.18
C ASN A 19 9.71 -16.09 -2.82
N ILE A 20 10.33 -14.94 -2.53
CA ILE A 20 9.65 -13.66 -2.34
C ILE A 20 10.03 -12.72 -3.49
N ARG A 21 9.01 -12.34 -4.27
CA ARG A 21 9.16 -11.27 -5.24
C ARG A 21 9.35 -9.95 -4.50
N SER A 22 10.50 -9.31 -4.68
CA SER A 22 10.83 -8.04 -4.01
C SER A 22 10.58 -6.85 -4.92
N GLY A 23 10.17 -5.73 -4.33
CA GLY A 23 9.94 -4.47 -5.03
C GLY A 23 8.86 -3.62 -4.36
N ALA A 24 8.68 -2.40 -4.86
CA ALA A 24 7.76 -1.41 -4.30
C ALA A 24 6.28 -1.85 -4.22
N HIS A 25 5.89 -2.93 -4.91
CA HIS A 25 4.51 -3.40 -4.96
C HIS A 25 4.31 -4.80 -4.38
N TYR A 26 5.37 -5.49 -3.94
CA TYR A 26 5.32 -6.92 -3.71
C TYR A 26 5.78 -7.36 -2.32
N THR A 27 6.55 -6.55 -1.62
CA THR A 27 7.11 -6.89 -0.30
C THR A 27 6.76 -5.78 0.67
N GLN A 28 5.55 -5.85 1.20
CA GLN A 28 5.06 -4.94 2.23
C GLN A 28 5.44 -5.50 3.60
N PHE A 29 5.86 -4.66 4.52
CA PHE A 29 6.06 -5.03 5.91
C PHE A 29 5.65 -3.89 6.83
N MET A 30 5.28 -4.22 8.04
CA MET A 30 4.89 -3.26 9.06
C MET A 30 5.65 -3.52 10.32
N VAL A 31 6.03 -2.44 10.99
CA VAL A 31 6.65 -2.47 12.31
C VAL A 31 5.76 -1.68 13.26
N TYR A 32 5.18 -2.37 14.23
CA TYR A 32 4.27 -1.78 15.19
C TYR A 32 4.20 -2.65 16.44
N ASP A 33 3.80 -2.07 17.57
CA ASP A 33 3.52 -2.80 18.81
C ASP A 33 2.12 -3.45 18.68
N PHE A 34 2.08 -4.67 18.10
CA PHE A 34 0.82 -5.34 17.77
C PHE A 34 0.19 -6.05 18.97
N ASP A 35 0.98 -6.49 19.96
CA ASP A 35 0.47 -7.18 21.15
C ASP A 35 0.33 -6.27 22.38
N GLY A 36 0.78 -5.01 22.27
CA GLY A 36 0.65 -3.99 23.31
C GLY A 36 1.65 -4.15 24.47
N ASP A 37 2.76 -4.86 24.28
CA ASP A 37 3.77 -5.08 25.32
C ASP A 37 4.74 -3.89 25.45
N GLY A 38 4.67 -2.92 24.55
CA GLY A 38 5.51 -1.73 24.48
C GLY A 38 6.77 -1.91 23.65
N LYS A 39 6.88 -3.00 22.90
CA LYS A 39 7.91 -3.25 21.90
C LYS A 39 7.25 -3.53 20.56
N ALA A 40 7.94 -3.22 19.48
CA ALA A 40 7.38 -3.43 18.16
C ALA A 40 7.71 -4.82 17.61
N GLU A 41 6.74 -5.43 16.99
CA GLU A 41 6.85 -6.60 16.13
C GLU A 41 7.00 -6.17 14.67
N MET A 42 7.50 -7.09 13.85
CA MET A 42 7.50 -6.93 12.39
C MET A 42 6.63 -8.00 11.74
N CYS A 43 5.59 -7.57 11.04
CA CYS A 43 4.74 -8.43 10.23
C CYS A 43 5.11 -8.33 8.74
N VAL A 44 5.38 -9.48 8.10
CA VAL A 44 5.82 -9.50 6.69
C VAL A 44 5.38 -10.79 6.00
N LYS A 45 5.14 -10.69 4.68
CA LYS A 45 4.95 -11.87 3.81
C LYS A 45 6.25 -12.66 3.72
N THR A 46 6.18 -13.98 3.91
CA THR A 46 7.31 -14.91 3.82
C THR A 46 6.99 -16.11 2.92
N ALA A 47 7.98 -16.93 2.66
CA ALA A 47 7.86 -18.16 1.85
C ALA A 47 8.95 -19.16 2.24
N PRO A 48 8.93 -20.40 1.74
CA PRO A 48 10.03 -21.34 1.94
C PRO A 48 11.38 -20.70 1.57
N GLY A 49 12.40 -20.89 2.40
CA GLY A 49 13.73 -20.29 2.26
C GLY A 49 13.90 -18.92 2.94
N THR A 50 12.84 -18.30 3.46
CA THR A 50 12.98 -17.12 4.33
C THR A 50 13.67 -17.52 5.64
N LYS A 51 14.68 -16.74 6.06
CA LYS A 51 15.45 -17.01 7.27
C LYS A 51 15.86 -15.74 8.00
N VAL A 52 16.09 -15.85 9.29
CA VAL A 52 16.58 -14.75 10.13
C VAL A 52 17.96 -15.07 10.67
N THR A 53 18.88 -14.10 10.58
CA THR A 53 20.18 -14.13 11.24
C THR A 53 20.16 -13.12 12.37
N ARG A 54 20.42 -13.57 13.60
CA ARG A 54 20.51 -12.72 14.79
C ARG A 54 21.96 -12.62 15.26
N PHE A 55 22.38 -11.41 15.63
CA PHE A 55 23.76 -11.12 15.99
C PHE A 55 23.87 -10.82 17.48
N ALA A 56 24.67 -11.59 18.20
CA ALA A 56 24.93 -11.35 19.60
C ALA A 56 26.06 -10.32 19.81
N ALA A 57 26.12 -9.73 21.00
CA ALA A 57 27.11 -8.72 21.36
C ALA A 57 28.58 -9.24 21.30
N ASP A 58 28.78 -10.55 21.43
CA ASP A 58 30.10 -11.20 21.32
C ASP A 58 30.53 -11.47 19.87
N GLY A 59 29.72 -11.06 18.87
CA GLY A 59 29.97 -11.27 17.46
C GLY A 59 29.52 -12.63 16.91
N THR A 60 28.91 -13.49 17.74
CA THR A 60 28.31 -14.74 17.26
C THR A 60 27.01 -14.46 16.52
N ALA A 61 26.71 -15.27 15.50
CA ALA A 61 25.45 -15.19 14.75
C ALA A 61 24.72 -16.53 14.81
N THR A 62 23.41 -16.48 14.93
CA THR A 62 22.53 -17.64 14.80
C THR A 62 21.63 -17.44 13.59
N GLU A 63 21.46 -18.47 12.77
CA GLU A 63 20.60 -18.44 11.59
C GLU A 63 19.52 -19.51 11.72
N GLU A 64 18.27 -19.11 11.48
CA GLU A 64 17.09 -19.99 11.57
C GLU A 64 16.15 -19.66 10.42
N HIS A 65 15.60 -20.69 9.76
CA HIS A 65 14.49 -20.51 8.82
C HIS A 65 13.19 -20.34 9.56
N ILE A 66 12.20 -19.72 8.89
CA ILE A 66 10.82 -19.72 9.37
C ILE A 66 10.29 -21.13 9.49
N THR A 67 9.33 -21.32 10.39
CA THR A 67 8.64 -22.60 10.59
C THR A 67 7.63 -22.82 9.47
N LEU A 68 7.86 -23.84 8.64
CA LEU A 68 6.91 -24.20 7.60
C LEU A 68 5.67 -24.89 8.22
N PRO A 69 4.45 -24.56 7.77
CA PRO A 69 3.24 -25.25 8.21
C PRO A 69 3.33 -26.78 7.98
N GLU A 70 2.87 -27.55 8.97
CA GLU A 70 2.95 -29.03 8.92
C GLU A 70 2.33 -29.64 7.66
N ARG A 71 1.26 -29.02 7.14
CA ARG A 71 0.61 -29.44 5.89
C ARG A 71 1.61 -29.43 4.74
N ASP A 72 2.38 -28.34 4.61
CA ASP A 72 3.30 -28.15 3.49
C ASP A 72 4.52 -29.06 3.64
N VAL A 73 5.04 -29.22 4.86
CA VAL A 73 6.10 -30.21 5.14
C VAL A 73 5.65 -31.63 4.79
N LYS A 74 4.41 -32.01 5.14
CA LYS A 74 3.84 -33.32 4.76
C LYS A 74 3.69 -33.49 3.24
N ASN A 75 3.50 -32.40 2.51
CA ASN A 75 3.46 -32.37 1.05
C ASN A 75 4.85 -32.29 0.39
N GLY A 76 5.92 -32.32 1.18
CA GLY A 76 7.30 -32.34 0.70
C GLY A 76 7.94 -30.97 0.52
N VAL A 77 7.27 -29.88 0.93
CA VAL A 77 7.84 -28.52 0.90
C VAL A 77 9.01 -28.41 1.88
N THR A 78 10.09 -27.80 1.42
CA THR A 78 11.31 -27.57 2.18
C THR A 78 11.80 -26.13 2.03
N ASN A 79 12.67 -25.68 2.94
CA ASN A 79 13.31 -24.37 2.84
C ASN A 79 14.40 -24.29 1.73
N GLN A 80 14.66 -25.37 1.01
CA GLN A 80 15.55 -25.43 -0.15
C GLN A 80 14.82 -25.31 -1.49
N ASP A 81 13.48 -25.31 -1.48
CA ASP A 81 12.69 -25.21 -2.70
C ASP A 81 12.83 -23.85 -3.35
N ASN A 82 12.83 -23.83 -4.67
CA ASN A 82 12.91 -22.62 -5.47
C ASN A 82 11.77 -22.62 -6.50
N TYR A 83 10.83 -21.70 -6.31
CA TYR A 83 9.65 -21.50 -7.15
C TYR A 83 9.81 -20.38 -8.18
N VAL A 84 11.01 -19.79 -8.28
CA VAL A 84 11.31 -18.76 -9.28
C VAL A 84 11.38 -19.42 -10.66
N CYS A 85 10.53 -18.98 -11.58
CA CYS A 85 10.48 -19.54 -12.91
C CYS A 85 11.45 -18.86 -13.90
N THR A 86 12.03 -19.66 -14.78
CA THR A 86 12.69 -19.20 -16.01
C THR A 86 11.66 -19.03 -17.13
N ALA A 87 12.07 -18.39 -18.23
CA ALA A 87 11.23 -18.30 -19.44
C ALA A 87 10.85 -19.68 -20.00
N ALA A 88 11.72 -20.68 -19.84
CA ALA A 88 11.44 -22.06 -20.26
C ALA A 88 10.38 -22.72 -19.35
N ASP A 89 10.49 -22.53 -18.03
CA ASP A 89 9.50 -23.05 -17.06
C ASP A 89 8.14 -22.40 -17.29
N TYR A 90 8.11 -21.10 -17.56
CA TYR A 90 6.87 -20.39 -17.87
C TYR A 90 6.19 -20.91 -19.16
N LYS A 91 6.97 -21.18 -20.21
CA LYS A 91 6.41 -21.80 -21.43
C LYS A 91 5.84 -23.18 -21.16
N GLU A 92 6.51 -23.99 -20.36
CA GLU A 92 6.01 -25.31 -19.97
C GLU A 92 4.74 -25.21 -19.11
N HIS A 93 4.69 -24.26 -18.18
CA HIS A 93 3.50 -23.94 -17.41
C HIS A 93 2.31 -23.57 -18.31
N LEU A 94 2.51 -22.74 -19.34
CA LEU A 94 1.46 -22.43 -20.31
C LEU A 94 1.01 -23.67 -21.10
N VAL A 95 1.92 -24.59 -21.41
CA VAL A 95 1.54 -25.87 -22.08
C VAL A 95 0.60 -26.68 -21.19
N GLU A 96 0.92 -26.83 -19.90
CA GLU A 96 0.05 -27.53 -18.96
C GLU A 96 -1.30 -26.82 -18.77
N MET A 97 -1.30 -25.49 -18.66
CA MET A 97 -2.53 -24.68 -18.57
C MET A 97 -3.41 -24.91 -19.80
N PHE A 98 -2.84 -24.91 -21.01
CA PHE A 98 -3.58 -25.07 -22.26
C PHE A 98 -4.10 -26.50 -22.43
N MET A 99 -3.31 -27.50 -22.06
CA MET A 99 -3.78 -28.90 -22.02
C MET A 99 -4.96 -29.08 -21.06
N GLY A 100 -4.94 -28.36 -19.92
CA GLY A 100 -6.02 -28.38 -18.92
C GLY A 100 -7.26 -27.57 -19.31
N TRP A 101 -7.23 -26.81 -20.41
CA TRP A 101 -8.26 -25.83 -20.77
C TRP A 101 -9.68 -26.39 -20.73
N SER A 102 -9.95 -27.50 -21.41
CA SER A 102 -11.29 -28.10 -21.50
C SER A 102 -11.85 -28.62 -20.17
N SER A 103 -11.01 -28.78 -19.16
CA SER A 103 -11.41 -29.18 -17.80
C SER A 103 -11.52 -28.01 -16.83
N HIS A 104 -11.15 -26.78 -17.24
CA HIS A 104 -11.25 -25.60 -16.40
C HIS A 104 -12.72 -25.34 -16.04
N PRO A 105 -13.06 -25.04 -14.75
CA PRO A 105 -14.45 -24.86 -14.32
C PRO A 105 -15.23 -23.82 -15.12
N GLU A 106 -14.58 -22.73 -15.52
CA GLU A 106 -15.20 -21.65 -16.30
C GLU A 106 -15.53 -22.08 -17.74
N VAL A 107 -14.71 -22.95 -18.33
CA VAL A 107 -14.95 -23.57 -19.66
C VAL A 107 -16.06 -24.61 -19.57
N VAL A 108 -16.01 -25.50 -18.58
CA VAL A 108 -17.04 -26.53 -18.35
C VAL A 108 -18.41 -25.90 -18.11
N SER A 109 -18.46 -24.76 -17.41
CA SER A 109 -19.71 -24.02 -17.17
C SER A 109 -20.21 -23.23 -18.39
N GLY A 110 -19.42 -23.14 -19.45
CA GLY A 110 -19.73 -22.32 -20.63
C GLY A 110 -19.58 -20.81 -20.43
N ARG A 111 -18.95 -20.36 -19.33
CA ARG A 111 -18.64 -18.94 -19.13
C ARG A 111 -17.48 -18.47 -19.99
N TRP A 112 -16.48 -19.33 -20.21
CA TRP A 112 -15.36 -19.06 -21.12
C TRP A 112 -15.52 -19.84 -22.42
N PRO A 113 -14.87 -19.41 -23.52
CA PRO A 113 -14.88 -20.12 -24.79
C PRO A 113 -14.40 -21.56 -24.64
N ALA A 114 -15.00 -22.44 -25.43
CA ALA A 114 -14.68 -23.89 -25.35
C ALA A 114 -13.24 -24.18 -25.82
N THR A 115 -12.68 -23.35 -26.68
CA THR A 115 -11.36 -23.53 -27.27
C THR A 115 -10.48 -22.27 -27.05
N LEU A 116 -9.17 -22.46 -27.00
CA LEU A 116 -8.22 -21.33 -26.93
C LEU A 116 -8.19 -20.53 -28.24
N GLU A 117 -8.42 -21.18 -29.37
CA GLU A 117 -8.53 -20.50 -30.65
C GLU A 117 -9.66 -19.46 -30.64
N GLU A 118 -10.82 -19.80 -30.04
CA GLU A 118 -11.92 -18.83 -29.83
C GLU A 118 -11.48 -17.70 -28.89
N CYS A 119 -10.69 -18.00 -27.85
CA CYS A 119 -10.14 -16.96 -26.97
C CYS A 119 -9.24 -15.99 -27.73
N PHE A 120 -8.44 -16.49 -28.66
CA PHE A 120 -7.51 -15.70 -29.45
C PHE A 120 -8.14 -15.09 -30.73
N GLY A 121 -9.37 -15.45 -31.05
CA GLY A 121 -10.07 -14.97 -32.24
C GLY A 121 -9.53 -15.55 -33.56
N ILE A 122 -9.06 -16.79 -33.54
CA ILE A 122 -8.56 -17.51 -34.72
C ILE A 122 -9.43 -18.74 -35.03
N PRO A 123 -9.38 -19.28 -36.26
CA PRO A 123 -10.14 -20.48 -36.62
C PRO A 123 -9.76 -21.67 -35.76
N VAL A 124 -10.76 -22.41 -35.27
CA VAL A 124 -10.55 -23.66 -34.50
C VAL A 124 -9.89 -24.70 -35.38
N LYS A 125 -8.76 -25.23 -34.91
CA LYS A 125 -7.93 -26.21 -35.62
C LYS A 125 -7.79 -27.52 -34.87
N TYR A 126 -7.74 -27.46 -33.53
CA TYR A 126 -7.36 -28.57 -32.69
C TYR A 126 -8.58 -29.27 -32.03
N HIS A 127 -8.40 -30.53 -31.65
CA HIS A 127 -9.37 -31.27 -30.86
C HIS A 127 -9.07 -31.15 -29.37
N TYR A 128 -10.10 -30.96 -28.56
CA TYR A 128 -9.97 -30.89 -27.10
C TYR A 128 -10.43 -32.17 -26.42
N PRO A 129 -9.75 -32.63 -25.34
CA PRO A 129 -8.57 -32.00 -24.72
C PRO A 129 -7.37 -31.99 -25.66
N LEU A 130 -6.55 -30.91 -25.59
CA LEU A 130 -5.37 -30.76 -26.44
C LEU A 130 -4.33 -31.86 -26.18
N SER A 131 -3.67 -32.32 -27.26
CA SER A 131 -2.40 -33.01 -27.09
C SER A 131 -1.30 -32.03 -26.65
N ARG A 132 -0.19 -32.54 -26.10
CA ARG A 132 0.95 -31.69 -25.70
C ARG A 132 1.57 -30.95 -26.88
N GLU A 133 1.59 -31.57 -28.06
CA GLU A 133 2.07 -30.98 -29.31
C GLU A 133 1.16 -29.85 -29.76
N ASP A 134 -0.16 -30.04 -29.76
CA ASP A 134 -1.12 -28.99 -30.11
C ASP A 134 -1.06 -27.80 -29.12
N ALA A 135 -0.94 -28.12 -27.82
CA ALA A 135 -0.77 -27.09 -26.78
C ALA A 135 0.51 -26.27 -27.00
N LYS A 136 1.64 -26.89 -27.35
CA LYS A 136 2.88 -26.20 -27.69
C LYS A 136 2.73 -25.25 -28.89
N GLU A 137 2.01 -25.67 -29.94
CA GLU A 137 1.74 -24.80 -31.10
C GLU A 137 0.90 -23.59 -30.68
N LEU A 138 -0.12 -23.77 -29.83
CA LEU A 138 -0.93 -22.66 -29.32
C LEU A 138 -0.16 -21.75 -28.37
N VAL A 139 0.72 -22.30 -27.52
CA VAL A 139 1.62 -21.49 -26.67
C VAL A 139 2.58 -20.67 -27.53
N PHE A 140 3.12 -21.25 -28.59
CA PHE A 140 3.95 -20.50 -29.55
C PHE A 140 3.15 -19.34 -30.17
N TYR A 141 1.93 -19.60 -30.67
CA TYR A 141 1.05 -18.56 -31.20
C TYR A 141 0.75 -17.49 -30.15
N PHE A 142 0.41 -17.90 -28.92
CA PHE A 142 0.12 -16.96 -27.84
C PHE A 142 1.28 -16.02 -27.53
N ILE A 143 2.49 -16.55 -27.40
CA ILE A 143 3.69 -15.78 -27.03
C ILE A 143 4.17 -14.87 -28.15
N TYR A 144 4.20 -15.37 -29.40
CA TYR A 144 4.88 -14.68 -30.51
C TYR A 144 3.95 -13.93 -31.44
N GLU A 145 2.63 -14.22 -31.42
CA GLU A 145 1.67 -13.58 -32.30
C GLU A 145 0.59 -12.84 -31.50
N PHE A 146 -0.16 -13.53 -30.65
CA PHE A 146 -1.31 -12.96 -29.96
C PHE A 146 -0.89 -11.88 -28.96
N ALA A 147 0.01 -12.16 -28.01
CA ALA A 147 0.41 -11.21 -26.98
C ALA A 147 1.08 -9.96 -27.56
N PRO A 148 2.05 -10.04 -28.51
CA PRO A 148 2.61 -8.87 -29.16
C PRO A 148 1.59 -8.04 -29.95
N SER A 149 0.59 -8.68 -30.56
CA SER A 149 -0.45 -7.97 -31.31
C SER A 149 -1.30 -7.03 -30.43
N ARG A 150 -1.36 -7.30 -29.13
CA ARG A 150 -2.13 -6.50 -28.15
C ARG A 150 -1.36 -5.31 -27.61
N SER A 151 -0.06 -5.45 -27.44
CA SER A 151 0.87 -4.40 -26.97
C SER A 151 2.30 -4.75 -27.31
N ASP A 152 3.05 -3.79 -27.80
CA ASP A 152 4.50 -3.85 -28.03
C ASP A 152 5.32 -4.06 -26.73
N LYS A 153 4.66 -3.94 -25.56
CA LYS A 153 5.27 -4.20 -24.24
C LYS A 153 5.14 -5.65 -23.77
N ASN A 154 4.46 -6.51 -24.53
CA ASN A 154 4.28 -7.91 -24.17
C ASN A 154 5.46 -8.74 -24.67
N HIS A 155 6.46 -8.97 -23.79
CA HIS A 155 7.68 -9.73 -24.05
C HIS A 155 7.68 -11.04 -23.27
N LEU A 156 6.66 -11.89 -23.50
CA LEU A 156 6.47 -13.11 -22.73
C LEU A 156 7.55 -14.19 -22.98
N GLU A 157 8.28 -14.10 -24.11
CA GLU A 157 9.43 -14.94 -24.42
C GLU A 157 10.61 -14.71 -23.46
N ALA A 158 10.68 -13.54 -22.82
CA ALA A 158 11.70 -13.16 -21.84
C ALA A 158 11.16 -13.10 -20.41
N PHE A 159 10.05 -13.79 -20.13
CA PHE A 159 9.42 -13.81 -18.82
C PHE A 159 10.24 -14.65 -17.84
N GLU A 160 10.98 -13.97 -16.98
CA GLU A 160 11.88 -14.60 -15.99
C GLU A 160 11.75 -13.95 -14.61
N GLY A 161 12.07 -14.72 -13.56
CA GLY A 161 12.13 -14.23 -12.19
C GLY A 161 10.77 -14.08 -11.52
N PHE A 162 9.70 -14.58 -12.13
CA PHE A 162 8.36 -14.56 -11.56
C PHE A 162 8.09 -15.80 -10.71
N ILE A 163 7.14 -15.69 -9.81
CA ILE A 163 6.67 -16.77 -8.95
C ILE A 163 5.17 -16.89 -9.20
N TYR A 164 4.75 -17.94 -9.89
CA TYR A 164 3.34 -18.20 -10.18
C TYR A 164 2.77 -19.35 -9.32
N ASP A 165 3.61 -20.06 -8.62
CA ASP A 165 3.26 -21.21 -7.77
C ASP A 165 4.07 -21.16 -6.46
N GLY A 166 3.77 -22.09 -5.55
CA GLY A 166 4.46 -22.23 -4.28
C GLY A 166 3.70 -21.63 -3.10
N PRO A 167 4.03 -22.09 -1.88
CA PRO A 167 3.40 -21.60 -0.66
C PRO A 167 3.78 -20.17 -0.35
N GLU A 168 2.82 -19.46 0.23
CA GLU A 168 2.98 -18.08 0.72
C GLU A 168 2.49 -18.00 2.16
N TYR A 169 3.24 -17.31 3.00
CA TYR A 169 2.95 -17.18 4.43
C TYR A 169 2.93 -15.73 4.88
N LEU A 170 2.35 -15.51 6.04
CA LEU A 170 2.43 -14.28 6.81
C LEU A 170 3.13 -14.60 8.12
N THR A 171 4.24 -13.93 8.42
CA THR A 171 5.04 -14.17 9.62
C THR A 171 5.11 -12.93 10.49
N MET A 172 4.93 -13.11 11.79
CA MET A 172 5.23 -12.13 12.82
C MET A 172 6.59 -12.43 13.42
N PHE A 173 7.47 -11.43 13.44
CA PHE A 173 8.76 -11.46 14.12
C PHE A 173 8.75 -10.50 15.30
N GLY A 174 9.25 -10.94 16.46
CA GLY A 174 9.44 -10.06 17.60
C GLY A 174 10.59 -9.06 17.41
N GLY A 175 10.67 -8.06 18.27
CA GLY A 175 11.72 -7.03 18.23
C GLY A 175 13.15 -7.58 18.33
N ASP A 176 13.33 -8.80 18.83
CA ASP A 176 14.61 -9.53 18.87
C ASP A 176 14.89 -10.36 17.60
N GLY A 177 14.03 -10.26 16.58
CA GLY A 177 14.13 -10.98 15.32
C GLY A 177 13.72 -12.45 15.39
N LYS A 178 13.16 -12.94 16.49
CA LYS A 178 12.60 -14.29 16.54
C LYS A 178 11.25 -14.34 15.84
N GLU A 179 11.02 -15.43 15.13
CA GLU A 179 9.69 -15.80 14.68
C GLU A 179 8.77 -16.00 15.89
N LEU A 180 7.62 -15.34 15.89
CA LEU A 180 6.56 -15.55 16.88
C LEU A 180 5.51 -16.52 16.34
N GLU A 181 5.03 -16.29 15.13
CA GLU A 181 4.10 -17.19 14.42
C GLU A 181 4.21 -17.00 12.92
N THR A 182 4.05 -18.12 12.19
CA THR A 182 3.86 -18.15 10.73
C THR A 182 2.54 -18.82 10.40
N ILE A 183 1.70 -18.13 9.63
CA ILE A 183 0.41 -18.65 9.14
C ILE A 183 0.37 -18.60 7.60
N ASP A 184 -0.61 -19.27 6.98
CA ASP A 184 -0.87 -19.12 5.56
C ASP A 184 -1.15 -17.65 5.21
N PHE A 185 -0.67 -17.19 4.05
CA PHE A 185 -1.05 -15.86 3.56
C PHE A 185 -2.57 -15.83 3.35
N PRO A 186 -3.28 -14.77 3.83
CA PRO A 186 -4.74 -14.83 4.05
C PRO A 186 -5.57 -15.12 2.82
N VAL A 187 -5.12 -14.75 1.65
CA VAL A 187 -5.78 -15.04 0.37
C VAL A 187 -4.78 -15.76 -0.51
N PRO A 188 -5.01 -17.04 -0.87
CA PRO A 188 -4.09 -17.79 -1.70
C PRO A 188 -4.03 -17.22 -3.12
N ARG A 189 -2.90 -17.42 -3.78
CA ARG A 189 -2.69 -17.05 -5.18
C ARG A 189 -3.69 -17.74 -6.11
N GLY A 190 -3.92 -19.04 -5.91
CA GLY A 190 -4.79 -19.89 -6.70
C GLY A 190 -4.15 -20.34 -8.00
N ASP A 191 -4.01 -19.46 -8.95
CA ASP A 191 -3.37 -19.67 -10.25
C ASP A 191 -2.32 -18.58 -10.54
N ASP A 192 -1.76 -18.55 -11.73
CA ASP A 192 -0.79 -17.57 -12.19
C ASP A 192 -1.38 -16.17 -12.50
N GLY A 193 -2.61 -15.92 -12.07
CA GLY A 193 -3.33 -14.68 -12.32
C GLY A 193 -4.40 -14.79 -13.43
N LEU A 194 -4.64 -15.96 -13.99
CA LEU A 194 -5.66 -16.16 -15.03
C LEU A 194 -7.04 -15.70 -14.54
N MET A 195 -7.46 -16.15 -13.37
CA MET A 195 -8.72 -15.73 -12.73
C MET A 195 -8.67 -14.30 -12.17
N TRP A 196 -7.48 -13.74 -11.96
CA TRP A 196 -7.30 -12.35 -11.53
C TRP A 196 -7.32 -11.34 -12.69
N GLY A 197 -7.41 -11.82 -13.94
CA GLY A 197 -7.47 -10.98 -15.12
C GLY A 197 -6.11 -10.52 -15.65
N ASP A 198 -5.01 -11.14 -15.25
CA ASP A 198 -3.67 -10.79 -15.71
C ASP A 198 -3.48 -10.96 -17.22
N TYR A 199 -4.18 -11.92 -17.81
CA TYR A 199 -4.15 -12.20 -19.24
C TYR A 199 -5.21 -11.44 -20.05
N ALA A 200 -6.23 -10.90 -19.38
CA ALA A 200 -7.37 -10.27 -20.05
C ALA A 200 -7.03 -8.88 -20.64
N MET A 201 -6.05 -8.20 -20.08
CA MET A 201 -5.71 -6.82 -20.44
C MET A 201 -4.83 -6.75 -21.69
N ARG A 202 -4.78 -5.56 -22.31
CA ARG A 202 -3.88 -5.31 -23.46
C ARG A 202 -2.43 -5.59 -23.12
N ARG A 203 -1.96 -5.11 -21.95
CA ARG A 203 -0.66 -5.48 -21.39
C ARG A 203 -0.84 -6.71 -20.52
N ILE A 204 -0.25 -7.81 -20.98
CA ILE A 204 -0.28 -9.11 -20.28
C ILE A 204 0.89 -9.14 -19.31
N GLU A 205 0.60 -9.23 -18.03
CA GLU A 205 1.59 -9.28 -16.94
C GLU A 205 1.20 -10.39 -15.96
N PRO A 206 1.55 -11.65 -16.26
CA PRO A 206 1.22 -12.78 -15.40
C PRO A 206 1.67 -12.57 -13.96
N CYS A 207 0.84 -12.96 -13.01
CA CYS A 207 1.03 -12.78 -11.56
C CYS A 207 1.07 -11.31 -11.09
N ASN A 208 0.71 -10.34 -11.92
CA ASN A 208 0.83 -8.94 -11.55
C ASN A 208 -0.30 -8.49 -10.61
N ARG A 209 -1.55 -8.84 -10.92
CA ARG A 209 -2.70 -8.43 -10.10
C ARG A 209 -2.79 -9.19 -8.80
N VAL A 210 -2.50 -10.47 -8.83
CA VAL A 210 -2.47 -11.33 -7.65
C VAL A 210 -1.30 -10.99 -6.72
N ASP A 211 -0.19 -10.47 -7.22
CA ASP A 211 0.98 -10.08 -6.42
C ASP A 211 0.97 -8.60 -6.00
N ARG A 212 -0.17 -7.92 -6.12
CA ARG A 212 -0.34 -6.56 -5.62
C ARG A 212 -0.90 -6.59 -4.21
N PHE A 213 -0.08 -6.17 -3.25
CA PHE A 213 -0.43 -6.16 -1.84
C PHE A 213 -0.33 -4.76 -1.27
N LEU A 214 -1.14 -4.52 -0.26
CA LEU A 214 -0.93 -3.44 0.70
C LEU A 214 -1.05 -4.03 2.09
N SER A 215 -0.41 -3.41 3.04
CA SER A 215 -0.57 -3.73 4.44
C SER A 215 -0.65 -2.46 5.28
N GLY A 216 -1.30 -2.55 6.40
CA GLY A 216 -1.53 -1.42 7.29
C GLY A 216 -1.78 -1.85 8.72
N VAL A 217 -1.97 -0.86 9.57
CA VAL A 217 -2.37 -1.00 10.96
C VAL A 217 -3.64 -0.21 11.17
N ALA A 218 -4.62 -0.79 11.86
CA ALA A 218 -5.86 -0.11 12.21
C ALA A 218 -6.29 -0.45 13.63
N TYR A 219 -6.91 0.51 14.31
CA TYR A 219 -7.53 0.31 15.62
C TYR A 219 -9.01 0.00 15.43
N LEU A 220 -9.30 -1.27 15.03
CA LEU A 220 -10.64 -1.73 14.67
C LEU A 220 -11.58 -1.92 15.87
N ASP A 221 -11.07 -1.93 17.09
CA ASP A 221 -11.86 -1.92 18.34
C ASP A 221 -11.65 -0.62 19.14
N GLY A 222 -10.95 0.35 18.56
CA GLY A 222 -10.62 1.62 19.19
C GLY A 222 -9.48 1.56 20.22
N GLU A 223 -9.04 0.36 20.63
CA GLU A 223 -8.09 0.18 21.74
C GLU A 223 -6.81 -0.56 21.31
N HIS A 224 -6.90 -1.57 20.44
CA HIS A 224 -5.80 -2.44 20.07
C HIS A 224 -5.51 -2.36 18.56
N PRO A 225 -4.22 -2.39 18.16
CA PRO A 225 -3.86 -2.39 16.75
C PRO A 225 -4.12 -3.76 16.13
N SER A 226 -4.71 -3.75 14.94
CA SER A 226 -4.89 -4.92 14.10
C SER A 226 -3.99 -4.85 12.88
N VAL A 227 -3.51 -5.99 12.40
CA VAL A 227 -2.78 -6.17 11.14
C VAL A 227 -3.77 -6.19 10.00
N ILE A 228 -3.60 -5.32 9.00
CA ILE A 228 -4.42 -5.27 7.80
C ILE A 228 -3.58 -5.77 6.62
N ILE A 229 -4.10 -6.77 5.91
CA ILE A 229 -3.49 -7.33 4.71
C ILE A 229 -4.48 -7.23 3.55
N CYS A 230 -4.09 -6.51 2.50
CA CYS A 230 -4.87 -6.37 1.27
C CYS A 230 -4.20 -7.12 0.14
N ARG A 231 -4.95 -7.90 -0.67
CA ARG A 231 -4.47 -8.52 -1.89
C ARG A 231 -5.37 -8.16 -3.05
N GLY A 232 -4.77 -7.66 -4.15
CA GLY A 232 -5.49 -7.19 -5.32
C GLY A 232 -6.17 -5.84 -5.13
N TYR A 233 -6.27 -5.07 -6.21
CA TYR A 233 -6.98 -3.79 -6.27
C TYR A 233 -7.43 -3.42 -7.69
N TYR A 234 -6.94 -4.10 -8.73
CA TYR A 234 -7.36 -3.85 -10.11
C TYR A 234 -8.64 -4.60 -10.51
N THR A 235 -8.84 -5.80 -9.95
CA THR A 235 -9.95 -6.71 -10.24
C THR A 235 -10.48 -7.24 -8.91
N ARG A 236 -10.30 -8.54 -8.61
CA ARG A 236 -10.58 -9.03 -7.26
C ARG A 236 -9.80 -8.19 -6.25
N SER A 237 -10.48 -7.73 -5.23
CA SER A 237 -9.92 -6.92 -4.15
C SER A 237 -10.27 -7.57 -2.82
N THR A 238 -9.29 -7.68 -1.92
CA THR A 238 -9.48 -8.31 -0.62
C THR A 238 -8.87 -7.47 0.49
N VAL A 239 -9.52 -7.48 1.66
CA VAL A 239 -9.01 -6.91 2.90
C VAL A 239 -9.21 -7.95 4.00
N THR A 240 -8.12 -8.35 4.65
CA THR A 240 -8.16 -9.26 5.79
C THR A 240 -7.56 -8.57 7.00
N ALA A 241 -8.24 -8.66 8.14
CA ALA A 241 -7.79 -8.11 9.42
C ALA A 241 -7.47 -9.23 10.40
N TYR A 242 -6.37 -9.05 11.14
CA TYR A 242 -5.94 -9.92 12.23
C TYR A 242 -5.60 -9.10 13.45
N ASP A 243 -6.02 -9.58 14.62
CA ASP A 243 -5.38 -9.19 15.88
C ASP A 243 -4.18 -10.10 16.12
N PHE A 244 -3.15 -9.56 16.78
CA PHE A 244 -2.03 -10.38 17.24
C PHE A 244 -2.01 -10.36 18.75
N LYS A 245 -2.27 -11.50 19.36
CA LYS A 245 -2.43 -11.60 20.81
C LYS A 245 -1.88 -12.93 21.34
N ASP A 246 -1.22 -12.86 22.49
CA ASP A 246 -0.63 -14.04 23.15
C ASP A 246 0.30 -14.83 22.21
N GLY A 247 0.95 -14.12 21.25
CA GLY A 247 1.86 -14.71 20.27
C GLY A 247 1.18 -15.33 19.05
N HIS A 248 -0.13 -15.09 18.83
CA HIS A 248 -0.93 -15.72 17.77
C HIS A 248 -1.75 -14.74 16.97
N PHE A 249 -1.85 -14.99 15.65
CA PHE A 249 -2.80 -14.29 14.78
C PHE A 249 -4.23 -14.79 15.01
N ALA A 250 -5.11 -13.87 15.32
CA ALA A 250 -6.56 -14.12 15.41
C ALA A 250 -7.27 -13.34 14.29
N LYS A 251 -7.80 -14.06 13.28
CA LYS A 251 -8.50 -13.40 12.17
C LYS A 251 -9.81 -12.77 12.66
N ARG A 252 -9.98 -11.46 12.45
CA ARG A 252 -11.22 -10.72 12.75
C ARG A 252 -12.24 -10.89 11.62
N PHE A 253 -11.85 -10.53 10.39
CA PHE A 253 -12.71 -10.65 9.23
C PHE A 253 -11.89 -10.79 7.93
N MET A 254 -12.59 -11.06 6.84
CA MET A 254 -12.09 -10.96 5.48
C MET A 254 -13.22 -10.45 4.58
N ALA A 255 -13.02 -9.27 3.99
CA ALA A 255 -13.82 -8.75 2.90
C ALA A 255 -13.17 -9.16 1.57
N ASP A 256 -13.91 -9.86 0.71
CA ASP A 256 -13.42 -10.40 -0.55
C ASP A 256 -14.47 -10.21 -1.64
N SER A 257 -14.17 -9.40 -2.65
CA SER A 257 -15.07 -9.14 -3.76
C SER A 257 -15.41 -10.37 -4.62
N GLY A 258 -14.67 -11.46 -4.44
CA GLY A 258 -14.66 -12.56 -5.39
C GLY A 258 -14.00 -12.17 -6.71
N HIS A 259 -13.74 -13.17 -7.56
CA HIS A 259 -13.24 -12.93 -8.92
C HIS A 259 -14.25 -12.14 -9.74
N VAL A 260 -13.77 -11.34 -10.69
CA VAL A 260 -14.64 -10.63 -11.64
C VAL A 260 -15.09 -11.59 -12.76
N PRO A 261 -16.34 -11.51 -13.22
CA PRO A 261 -16.83 -12.37 -14.29
C PRO A 261 -16.22 -11.96 -15.62
N MET A 262 -15.40 -12.81 -16.19
CA MET A 262 -14.84 -12.64 -17.54
C MET A 262 -15.55 -13.58 -18.53
N SER A 263 -15.82 -13.06 -19.73
CA SER A 263 -16.33 -13.87 -20.84
C SER A 263 -15.19 -14.50 -21.66
N ASN A 264 -13.98 -13.94 -21.55
CA ASN A 264 -12.77 -14.42 -22.20
C ASN A 264 -11.55 -13.98 -21.38
N PRO A 265 -10.84 -14.87 -20.69
CA PRO A 265 -9.74 -14.50 -19.79
C PRO A 265 -8.50 -13.96 -20.53
N PHE A 266 -8.45 -14.09 -21.87
CA PHE A 266 -7.37 -13.53 -22.68
C PHE A 266 -7.77 -12.23 -23.41
N ASN A 267 -9.05 -11.82 -23.36
CA ASN A 267 -9.53 -10.67 -24.10
C ASN A 267 -10.82 -10.09 -23.53
N ASP A 268 -10.79 -9.65 -22.30
CA ASP A 268 -11.93 -9.00 -21.64
C ASP A 268 -11.49 -7.71 -20.94
N ASN A 269 -12.46 -6.87 -20.59
CA ASN A 269 -12.22 -5.71 -19.73
C ASN A 269 -12.53 -6.09 -18.27
N ALA A 270 -11.54 -6.68 -17.60
CA ALA A 270 -11.70 -7.17 -16.23
C ALA A 270 -11.74 -6.04 -15.18
N HIS A 271 -11.13 -4.87 -15.46
CA HIS A 271 -11.00 -3.78 -14.47
C HIS A 271 -12.33 -3.06 -14.17
N GLU A 272 -13.27 -3.03 -15.10
CA GLU A 272 -14.52 -2.26 -14.96
C GLU A 272 -15.67 -3.06 -14.35
N LYS A 273 -15.44 -4.33 -13.98
CA LYS A 273 -16.50 -5.25 -13.54
C LYS A 273 -16.58 -5.33 -12.01
N GLU A 274 -17.77 -5.63 -11.51
CA GLU A 274 -17.98 -6.04 -10.13
C GLU A 274 -17.54 -7.50 -9.94
N GLY A 275 -17.15 -7.88 -8.73
CA GLY A 275 -16.83 -9.25 -8.36
C GLY A 275 -18.09 -10.11 -8.18
N LEU A 276 -17.89 -11.41 -8.07
CA LEU A 276 -18.99 -12.40 -7.95
C LEU A 276 -19.53 -12.54 -6.53
N ASP A 277 -18.88 -11.95 -5.52
CA ASP A 277 -19.40 -12.02 -4.16
C ASP A 277 -20.67 -11.16 -4.02
N PRO A 278 -21.75 -11.70 -3.47
CA PRO A 278 -23.03 -10.99 -3.37
C PRO A 278 -23.01 -9.80 -2.38
N VAL A 279 -22.05 -9.77 -1.44
CA VAL A 279 -21.93 -8.71 -0.43
C VAL A 279 -20.85 -7.71 -0.86
N TYR A 280 -19.67 -8.22 -1.22
CA TYR A 280 -18.49 -7.40 -1.48
C TYR A 280 -18.19 -7.18 -2.98
N GLY A 281 -19.01 -7.71 -3.90
CA GLY A 281 -18.73 -7.64 -5.34
C GLY A 281 -18.48 -6.21 -5.87
N LYS A 282 -19.15 -5.21 -5.32
CA LYS A 282 -18.95 -3.79 -5.66
C LYS A 282 -17.60 -3.23 -5.25
N PHE A 283 -16.88 -3.92 -4.38
CA PHE A 283 -15.52 -3.55 -3.95
C PHE A 283 -14.45 -3.86 -5.01
N ALA A 284 -14.71 -4.80 -5.94
CA ALA A 284 -13.76 -5.20 -6.98
C ALA A 284 -13.26 -4.00 -7.78
N GLY A 285 -11.93 -3.88 -7.93
CA GLY A 285 -11.27 -2.84 -8.71
C GLY A 285 -11.42 -1.42 -8.15
N GLN A 286 -11.78 -1.27 -6.88
CA GLN A 286 -11.92 0.01 -6.18
C GLN A 286 -10.73 0.31 -5.25
N GLY A 287 -9.81 -0.64 -5.05
CA GLY A 287 -8.59 -0.42 -4.27
C GLY A 287 -7.60 0.50 -4.99
N ASP A 288 -6.69 1.08 -4.22
CA ASP A 288 -5.70 2.04 -4.68
C ASP A 288 -4.28 1.49 -4.45
N HIS A 289 -3.25 2.16 -4.95
CA HIS A 289 -1.85 1.94 -4.54
C HIS A 289 -1.57 2.47 -3.13
N SER A 290 -2.58 2.89 -2.43
CA SER A 290 -2.55 3.49 -1.11
C SER A 290 -3.63 2.91 -0.22
N LEU A 291 -3.32 2.83 1.06
CA LEU A 291 -4.24 2.44 2.13
C LEU A 291 -4.22 3.54 3.19
N SER A 292 -5.37 3.86 3.75
CA SER A 292 -5.46 4.71 4.93
C SER A 292 -6.50 4.18 5.89
N VAL A 293 -6.48 4.66 7.13
CA VAL A 293 -7.52 4.40 8.11
C VAL A 293 -7.92 5.70 8.79
N ALA A 294 -9.17 5.79 9.20
CA ALA A 294 -9.68 6.88 10.02
C ALA A 294 -10.99 6.44 10.67
N ASP A 295 -11.31 7.00 11.84
CA ASP A 295 -12.62 6.91 12.46
C ASP A 295 -13.55 7.88 11.70
N VAL A 296 -14.18 7.38 10.61
CA VAL A 296 -14.94 8.24 9.68
C VAL A 296 -16.36 8.50 10.15
N ASP A 297 -16.93 7.63 10.96
CA ASP A 297 -18.31 7.75 11.48
C ASP A 297 -18.39 8.25 12.93
N GLY A 298 -17.24 8.30 13.62
CA GLY A 298 -17.12 8.90 14.96
C GLY A 298 -17.47 7.93 16.10
N ASP A 299 -17.42 6.62 15.86
CA ASP A 299 -17.73 5.61 16.87
C ASP A 299 -16.52 5.23 17.76
N GLY A 300 -15.33 5.71 17.40
CA GLY A 300 -14.07 5.48 18.11
C GLY A 300 -13.24 4.35 17.53
N CYS A 301 -13.74 3.58 16.58
CA CYS A 301 -13.01 2.58 15.81
C CYS A 301 -12.53 3.16 14.48
N GLN A 302 -11.55 2.54 13.84
CA GLN A 302 -11.06 3.04 12.56
C GLN A 302 -11.59 2.17 11.41
N GLU A 303 -12.13 2.81 10.37
CA GLU A 303 -12.48 2.21 9.09
C GLU A 303 -11.26 2.12 8.20
N ILE A 304 -11.27 1.14 7.29
CA ILE A 304 -10.21 0.91 6.30
C ILE A 304 -10.62 1.55 4.99
N ILE A 305 -9.92 2.64 4.62
CA ILE A 305 -10.13 3.34 3.36
C ILE A 305 -9.18 2.75 2.33
N TYR A 306 -9.74 2.00 1.38
CA TYR A 306 -8.98 1.32 0.33
C TYR A 306 -9.40 1.86 -1.05
N GLY A 307 -8.84 3.01 -1.41
CA GLY A 307 -9.17 3.72 -2.64
C GLY A 307 -10.59 4.28 -2.66
N ALA A 308 -11.40 3.81 -3.58
CA ALA A 308 -12.77 4.27 -3.79
C ALA A 308 -13.81 3.48 -2.95
N ALA A 309 -13.36 2.60 -2.06
CA ALA A 309 -14.22 1.85 -1.16
C ALA A 309 -13.74 1.97 0.30
N VAL A 310 -14.68 1.82 1.24
CA VAL A 310 -14.39 1.82 2.67
C VAL A 310 -15.00 0.59 3.31
N ILE A 311 -14.17 -0.14 4.06
CA ILE A 311 -14.56 -1.28 4.88
C ILE A 311 -14.65 -0.80 6.33
N ASP A 312 -15.78 -1.05 6.93
CA ASP A 312 -16.07 -0.74 8.32
C ASP A 312 -15.20 -1.57 9.28
N HIS A 313 -15.04 -1.10 10.51
CA HIS A 313 -14.23 -1.74 11.55
C HIS A 313 -14.67 -3.19 11.85
N ASP A 314 -15.93 -3.54 11.60
CA ASP A 314 -16.49 -4.89 11.76
C ASP A 314 -16.30 -5.79 10.53
N GLY A 315 -15.75 -5.25 9.44
CA GLY A 315 -15.51 -5.93 8.16
C GLY A 315 -16.63 -5.77 7.15
N SER A 316 -17.72 -5.08 7.48
CA SER A 316 -18.79 -4.79 6.50
C SER A 316 -18.32 -3.76 5.46
N LEU A 317 -18.91 -3.79 4.28
CA LEU A 317 -18.66 -2.77 3.25
C LEU A 317 -19.48 -1.52 3.61
N LEU A 318 -18.81 -0.47 4.12
CA LEU A 318 -19.49 0.78 4.45
C LEU A 318 -20.05 1.41 3.16
N TYR A 319 -19.20 1.55 2.14
CA TYR A 319 -19.62 1.92 0.78
C TYR A 319 -18.56 1.59 -0.26
N SER A 320 -19.00 1.58 -1.53
CA SER A 320 -18.16 1.58 -2.72
C SER A 320 -18.62 2.72 -3.64
N SER A 321 -17.70 3.57 -4.09
CA SER A 321 -18.04 4.83 -4.77
C SER A 321 -18.27 4.64 -6.27
N TYR A 322 -19.42 5.13 -6.72
CA TYR A 322 -19.84 5.19 -8.13
C TYR A 322 -20.32 6.59 -8.45
N ASP A 323 -20.19 7.01 -9.72
CA ASP A 323 -20.75 8.24 -10.24
C ASP A 323 -20.99 8.11 -11.76
N HIS A 324 -21.43 9.17 -12.41
CA HIS A 324 -21.74 9.15 -13.84
C HIS A 324 -20.57 9.65 -14.68
N LEU A 325 -20.28 8.92 -15.76
CA LEU A 325 -19.42 9.40 -16.83
C LEU A 325 -20.03 10.64 -17.50
N PRO A 326 -19.24 11.44 -18.25
CA PRO A 326 -19.77 12.59 -19.00
C PRO A 326 -20.92 12.25 -19.95
N ASP A 327 -21.01 11.02 -20.42
CA ASP A 327 -22.11 10.52 -21.27
C ASP A 327 -23.34 10.04 -20.48
N GLY A 328 -23.33 10.14 -19.14
CA GLY A 328 -24.42 9.79 -18.25
C GLY A 328 -24.45 8.31 -17.80
N ARG A 329 -23.54 7.45 -18.26
CA ARG A 329 -23.46 6.06 -17.81
C ARG A 329 -22.91 6.00 -16.39
N LEU A 330 -23.52 5.15 -15.55
CA LEU A 330 -22.99 4.85 -14.22
C LEU A 330 -21.67 4.07 -14.34
N ALA A 331 -20.65 4.50 -13.64
CA ALA A 331 -19.36 3.81 -13.54
C ALA A 331 -18.78 3.93 -12.12
N LYS A 332 -17.98 2.94 -11.72
CA LYS A 332 -17.24 3.03 -10.47
C LYS A 332 -16.08 4.02 -10.62
N LEU A 333 -15.63 4.63 -9.51
CA LEU A 333 -14.48 5.54 -9.54
C LEU A 333 -13.20 4.79 -9.91
N GLY A 334 -13.06 3.56 -9.41
CA GLY A 334 -11.98 2.66 -9.81
C GLY A 334 -10.69 2.87 -9.04
N HIS A 335 -9.65 2.20 -9.52
CA HIS A 335 -8.31 2.20 -8.98
C HIS A 335 -7.58 3.53 -9.22
N GLY A 336 -6.61 3.86 -8.35
CA GLY A 336 -5.76 5.05 -8.47
C GLY A 336 -4.36 4.90 -7.88
N ASP A 337 -3.50 5.86 -8.19
CA ASP A 337 -2.08 5.86 -7.82
C ASP A 337 -1.79 6.60 -6.49
N ALA A 338 -2.68 7.46 -6.04
CA ALA A 338 -2.50 8.23 -4.81
C ALA A 338 -3.81 8.62 -4.17
N MET A 339 -3.85 8.51 -2.85
CA MET A 339 -5.00 8.85 -2.01
C MET A 339 -4.53 9.50 -0.72
N HIS A 340 -5.22 10.56 -0.29
CA HIS A 340 -4.92 11.28 0.95
C HIS A 340 -6.20 11.40 1.77
N VAL A 341 -6.14 11.01 3.05
CA VAL A 341 -7.26 11.06 3.99
C VAL A 341 -6.90 11.98 5.13
N ALA A 342 -7.60 13.10 5.24
CA ALA A 342 -7.35 14.12 6.26
C ALA A 342 -8.58 14.99 6.50
N ARG A 343 -8.50 15.87 7.49
CA ARG A 343 -9.44 16.99 7.64
C ARG A 343 -9.02 18.11 6.68
N ILE A 344 -9.41 17.96 5.41
CA ILE A 344 -9.00 18.88 4.33
C ILE A 344 -9.76 20.20 4.41
N ASN A 345 -11.08 20.11 4.58
CA ASN A 345 -11.93 21.27 4.77
C ASN A 345 -12.36 21.38 6.26
N PRO A 346 -11.76 22.28 7.05
CA PRO A 346 -12.05 22.39 8.48
C PRO A 346 -13.45 22.91 8.79
N ASP A 347 -14.17 23.43 7.80
CA ASP A 347 -15.55 23.92 7.95
C ASP A 347 -16.60 22.83 7.71
N LEU A 348 -16.17 21.63 7.28
CA LEU A 348 -16.99 20.44 7.17
C LEU A 348 -16.70 19.47 8.34
N PRO A 349 -17.70 18.71 8.78
CA PRO A 349 -17.47 17.66 9.77
C PRO A 349 -16.72 16.47 9.15
N GLY A 350 -16.00 15.69 9.98
CA GLY A 350 -15.37 14.44 9.57
C GLY A 350 -14.15 14.63 8.69
N TYR A 351 -13.80 13.55 7.99
CA TYR A 351 -12.65 13.48 7.11
C TYR A 351 -13.07 13.61 5.65
N GLN A 352 -12.11 14.01 4.81
CA GLN A 352 -12.26 14.00 3.37
C GLN A 352 -11.16 13.15 2.73
N ILE A 353 -11.46 12.60 1.56
CA ILE A 353 -10.56 11.80 0.75
C ILE A 353 -10.28 12.56 -0.54
N PHE A 354 -9.01 12.84 -0.82
CA PHE A 354 -8.60 13.35 -2.13
C PHE A 354 -7.77 12.29 -2.83
N ASN A 355 -8.20 11.85 -4.01
CA ASN A 355 -7.47 10.85 -4.78
C ASN A 355 -7.61 11.03 -6.30
N VAL A 356 -6.66 10.45 -7.04
CA VAL A 356 -6.66 10.30 -8.50
C VAL A 356 -7.17 8.92 -8.88
N PHE A 357 -7.62 8.77 -10.15
CA PHE A 357 -8.12 7.51 -10.71
C PHE A 357 -7.44 7.21 -12.03
N GLU A 358 -7.05 5.95 -12.24
CA GLU A 358 -6.38 5.48 -13.45
C GLU A 358 -7.35 5.07 -14.57
N GLY A 359 -8.62 4.93 -14.27
CA GLY A 359 -9.63 4.42 -15.21
C GLY A 359 -9.84 5.30 -16.44
N ALA A 360 -9.25 6.50 -16.51
CA ALA A 360 -9.30 7.42 -17.62
C ALA A 360 -10.74 7.53 -18.21
N LYS A 361 -10.93 7.06 -19.46
CA LYS A 361 -12.24 7.13 -20.13
C LYS A 361 -13.36 6.33 -19.45
N ALA A 362 -13.03 5.39 -18.57
CA ALA A 362 -14.00 4.55 -17.87
C ALA A 362 -14.32 5.05 -16.45
N ALA A 363 -13.52 5.99 -15.92
CA ALA A 363 -13.76 6.58 -14.60
C ALA A 363 -14.53 7.90 -14.72
N PRO A 364 -15.50 8.18 -13.83
CA PRO A 364 -16.23 9.46 -13.81
C PRO A 364 -15.34 10.68 -13.60
N TYR A 365 -14.23 10.49 -12.89
CA TYR A 365 -13.28 11.54 -12.55
C TYR A 365 -11.85 11.07 -12.81
N GLY A 366 -10.96 11.99 -13.18
CA GLY A 366 -9.52 11.81 -13.12
C GLY A 366 -8.99 12.03 -11.69
N PHE A 367 -9.65 12.92 -10.93
CA PHE A 367 -9.44 13.12 -9.49
C PHE A 367 -10.73 13.61 -8.82
N ALA A 368 -10.87 13.38 -7.51
CA ALA A 368 -12.00 13.88 -6.74
C ALA A 368 -11.66 14.13 -5.27
N LEU A 369 -12.33 15.14 -4.69
CA LEU A 369 -12.45 15.35 -3.25
C LEU A 369 -13.80 14.80 -2.81
N ARG A 370 -13.78 13.87 -1.84
CA ARG A 370 -14.94 13.13 -1.38
C ARG A 370 -15.12 13.22 0.13
N ASP A 371 -16.34 13.08 0.59
CA ASP A 371 -16.66 12.81 1.99
C ASP A 371 -16.20 11.40 2.37
N ALA A 372 -15.47 11.24 3.46
CA ALA A 372 -14.92 9.95 3.84
C ALA A 372 -15.97 8.99 4.44
N LEU A 373 -17.03 9.51 5.04
CA LEU A 373 -18.10 8.71 5.61
C LEU A 373 -19.04 8.12 4.54
N THR A 374 -19.33 8.89 3.50
CA THR A 374 -20.40 8.55 2.53
C THR A 374 -19.87 8.26 1.12
N GLY A 375 -18.62 8.60 0.83
CA GLY A 375 -18.06 8.55 -0.51
C GLY A 375 -18.58 9.63 -1.47
N LYS A 376 -19.45 10.54 -1.01
CA LYS A 376 -20.03 11.61 -1.84
C LYS A 376 -18.94 12.55 -2.34
N VAL A 377 -18.90 12.77 -3.65
CA VAL A 377 -18.00 13.73 -4.29
C VAL A 377 -18.44 15.15 -3.99
N PHE A 378 -17.54 15.97 -3.46
CA PHE A 378 -17.72 17.41 -3.30
C PHE A 378 -17.38 18.15 -4.59
N PHE A 379 -16.23 17.83 -5.17
CA PHE A 379 -15.84 18.25 -6.52
C PHE A 379 -14.83 17.27 -7.11
N GLY A 380 -14.69 17.30 -8.41
CA GLY A 380 -13.73 16.53 -9.19
C GLY A 380 -13.77 16.93 -10.63
N GLU A 381 -12.78 16.51 -11.41
CA GLU A 381 -12.71 16.77 -12.83
C GLU A 381 -12.55 15.46 -13.61
N TYR A 382 -13.32 15.31 -14.68
CA TYR A 382 -13.15 14.22 -15.63
C TYR A 382 -11.83 14.35 -16.38
N ALA A 383 -11.14 13.24 -16.62
CA ALA A 383 -9.95 13.18 -17.45
C ALA A 383 -10.00 11.99 -18.42
N GLU A 384 -9.50 12.19 -19.64
CA GLU A 384 -9.36 11.11 -20.62
C GLU A 384 -8.03 10.35 -20.50
N GLU A 385 -7.14 10.84 -19.64
CA GLU A 385 -5.81 10.28 -19.37
C GLU A 385 -5.65 9.95 -17.89
N ASP A 386 -4.75 9.02 -17.61
CA ASP A 386 -4.25 8.78 -16.26
C ASP A 386 -3.47 10.02 -15.77
N LEU A 387 -3.89 10.59 -14.66
CA LEU A 387 -3.27 11.79 -14.07
C LEU A 387 -2.09 11.50 -13.15
N GLY A 388 -1.83 10.23 -12.87
CA GLY A 388 -0.73 9.77 -12.04
C GLY A 388 -0.98 10.02 -10.56
N ARG A 389 -0.40 11.07 -9.96
CA ARG A 389 -0.44 11.30 -8.52
C ARG A 389 -1.06 12.66 -8.16
N CYS A 390 -1.61 12.71 -6.94
CA CYS A 390 -2.12 13.93 -6.32
C CYS A 390 -1.40 14.22 -5.00
N MET A 391 -1.71 15.36 -4.39
CA MET A 391 -1.20 15.75 -3.08
C MET A 391 -2.17 16.72 -2.40
N ILE A 392 -2.05 16.82 -1.06
CA ILE A 392 -2.76 17.80 -0.25
C ILE A 392 -1.78 18.49 0.72
N GLY A 393 -2.11 19.69 1.16
CA GLY A 393 -1.34 20.40 2.17
C GLY A 393 -1.73 21.88 2.27
N ASP A 394 -1.32 22.52 3.35
CA ASP A 394 -1.40 23.98 3.51
C ASP A 394 -0.20 24.63 2.81
N VAL A 395 -0.33 24.85 1.48
CA VAL A 395 0.75 25.31 0.61
C VAL A 395 0.54 26.74 0.08
N VAL A 396 -0.62 27.33 0.36
CA VAL A 396 -0.96 28.72 0.00
C VAL A 396 -1.41 29.47 1.24
N PRO A 397 -0.49 30.09 1.98
CA PRO A 397 -0.80 30.78 3.24
C PRO A 397 -1.95 31.79 3.11
N GLY A 398 -2.88 31.74 4.06
CA GLY A 398 -4.05 32.61 4.11
C GLY A 398 -5.24 32.14 3.27
N VAL A 399 -5.14 31.02 2.58
CA VAL A 399 -6.28 30.31 1.97
C VAL A 399 -6.79 29.28 2.96
N ARG A 400 -8.08 29.36 3.32
CA ARG A 400 -8.72 28.49 4.31
C ARG A 400 -8.72 27.02 3.87
N GLY A 401 -8.33 26.12 4.75
CA GLY A 401 -8.29 24.68 4.53
C GLY A 401 -7.03 24.19 3.84
N LEU A 402 -6.86 22.88 3.71
CA LEU A 402 -5.77 22.31 2.93
C LEU A 402 -6.07 22.45 1.44
N GLN A 403 -5.09 22.87 0.68
CA GLN A 403 -5.19 22.84 -0.77
C GLN A 403 -4.99 21.42 -1.29
N VAL A 404 -5.58 21.14 -2.43
CA VAL A 404 -5.50 19.85 -3.12
C VAL A 404 -5.03 20.08 -4.57
N TRP A 405 -4.16 19.21 -5.08
CA TRP A 405 -3.66 19.38 -6.45
C TRP A 405 -3.25 18.09 -7.13
N VAL A 406 -3.32 18.15 -8.45
CA VAL A 406 -2.76 17.20 -9.40
C VAL A 406 -1.84 17.96 -10.34
N LYS A 407 -2.39 18.57 -11.40
CA LYS A 407 -1.71 19.52 -12.28
C LYS A 407 -1.96 20.97 -11.85
N ASP A 408 -3.20 21.27 -11.54
CA ASP A 408 -3.69 22.53 -11.01
C ASP A 408 -3.96 22.40 -9.51
N THR A 409 -3.85 23.52 -8.80
CA THR A 409 -4.12 23.59 -7.35
C THR A 409 -5.51 24.20 -7.11
N PHE A 410 -6.23 23.60 -6.16
CA PHE A 410 -7.57 24.04 -5.75
C PHE A 410 -7.59 24.26 -4.24
N ASP A 411 -8.45 25.19 -3.79
CA ASP A 411 -8.79 25.27 -2.37
C ASP A 411 -9.67 24.08 -1.94
N CYS A 412 -9.95 23.98 -0.65
CA CYS A 412 -10.76 22.89 -0.09
C CYS A 412 -12.24 22.91 -0.56
N ASN A 413 -12.69 23.94 -1.27
CA ASN A 413 -14.04 24.06 -1.85
C ASN A 413 -14.07 23.86 -3.37
N GLY A 414 -12.91 23.53 -4.00
CA GLY A 414 -12.81 23.29 -5.44
C GLY A 414 -12.60 24.54 -6.29
N ASN A 415 -12.28 25.69 -5.69
CA ASN A 415 -11.93 26.87 -6.47
C ASN A 415 -10.46 26.79 -6.89
N LYS A 416 -10.22 26.90 -8.20
CA LYS A 416 -8.86 26.88 -8.76
C LYS A 416 -8.06 28.09 -8.30
N LEU A 417 -6.83 27.87 -7.87
CA LEU A 417 -5.87 28.88 -7.42
C LEU A 417 -4.82 29.14 -8.51
N ASP A 418 -4.47 30.42 -8.69
CA ASP A 418 -3.39 30.80 -9.60
C ASP A 418 -2.04 30.74 -8.87
N VAL A 419 -1.49 29.56 -8.77
CA VAL A 419 -0.21 29.28 -8.12
C VAL A 419 0.69 28.43 -9.01
N LYS A 420 2.00 28.56 -8.83
CA LYS A 420 2.96 27.72 -9.55
C LYS A 420 2.73 26.25 -9.17
N ARG A 421 2.75 25.36 -10.16
CA ARG A 421 2.63 23.91 -9.97
C ARG A 421 3.63 23.40 -8.91
N LEU A 422 3.11 22.59 -8.02
CA LEU A 422 3.87 21.87 -6.99
C LEU A 422 4.09 20.40 -7.37
N GLY A 423 5.10 19.76 -6.79
CA GLY A 423 5.32 18.33 -6.90
C GLY A 423 4.24 17.51 -6.20
N THR A 424 4.16 16.23 -6.55
CA THR A 424 3.18 15.27 -5.98
C THR A 424 3.86 14.01 -5.42
N ASN A 425 5.15 14.07 -5.07
CA ASN A 425 5.88 12.90 -4.56
C ASN A 425 5.56 12.62 -3.08
N ALA A 426 5.80 13.61 -2.23
CA ALA A 426 5.48 13.57 -0.80
C ALA A 426 5.37 14.99 -0.26
N ASN A 427 4.74 15.14 0.89
CA ASN A 427 4.71 16.39 1.65
C ASN A 427 5.38 16.20 3.03
N ILE A 428 5.61 17.30 3.73
CA ILE A 428 6.28 17.36 5.03
C ILE A 428 5.88 18.63 5.76
N HIS A 429 5.71 18.57 7.07
CA HIS A 429 5.59 19.75 7.94
C HIS A 429 6.99 20.17 8.39
N TRP A 430 7.67 20.96 7.55
CA TRP A 430 9.06 21.37 7.78
C TRP A 430 9.20 22.78 8.36
N ALA A 431 8.43 23.72 7.85
CA ALA A 431 8.50 25.10 8.24
C ALA A 431 8.01 25.34 9.68
N SER A 432 8.51 26.39 10.32
CA SER A 432 8.13 26.77 11.68
C SER A 432 6.78 27.48 11.78
N ASP A 433 6.12 27.77 10.66
CA ASP A 433 4.86 28.51 10.54
C ASP A 433 3.64 27.61 10.35
N MET A 434 3.82 26.28 10.45
CA MET A 434 2.79 25.25 10.31
C MET A 434 2.25 25.06 8.90
N THR A 435 2.88 25.62 7.89
CA THR A 435 2.59 25.33 6.49
C THR A 435 3.18 23.97 6.07
N THR A 436 2.72 23.47 4.93
CA THR A 436 3.19 22.20 4.36
C THR A 436 4.18 22.48 3.24
N GLN A 437 5.29 21.74 3.22
CA GLN A 437 6.27 21.76 2.14
C GLN A 437 6.21 20.48 1.32
N ILE A 438 6.87 20.52 0.15
CA ILE A 438 6.92 19.40 -0.80
C ILE A 438 8.32 18.81 -0.84
N ILE A 439 8.40 17.51 -0.85
CA ILE A 439 9.64 16.76 -1.07
C ILE A 439 9.72 16.40 -2.55
N ASP A 440 10.71 16.97 -3.24
CA ASP A 440 11.02 16.60 -4.62
C ASP A 440 12.02 15.42 -4.64
N GLY A 441 11.55 14.27 -5.13
CA GLY A 441 12.27 13.01 -5.00
C GLY A 441 12.63 12.33 -6.32
N VAL A 442 12.07 12.78 -7.44
CA VAL A 442 12.29 12.19 -8.77
C VAL A 442 12.38 13.26 -9.85
N ASP A 443 13.37 13.14 -10.72
CA ASP A 443 13.35 13.77 -12.03
C ASP A 443 12.54 12.88 -12.99
N TYR A 444 11.30 13.27 -13.27
CA TYR A 444 10.40 12.52 -14.15
C TYR A 444 10.87 12.46 -15.61
N MET A 445 11.61 13.46 -16.08
CA MET A 445 12.11 13.50 -17.45
C MET A 445 13.24 12.47 -17.65
N GLU A 446 14.15 12.40 -16.67
CA GLU A 446 15.27 11.47 -16.69
C GLU A 446 15.00 10.19 -15.91
N ARG A 447 13.88 10.11 -15.18
CA ARG A 447 13.52 9.01 -14.27
C ARG A 447 14.62 8.66 -13.28
N LYS A 448 15.25 9.69 -12.74
CA LYS A 448 16.33 9.57 -11.76
C LYS A 448 15.80 9.87 -10.36
N LYS A 449 16.36 9.18 -9.38
CA LYS A 449 16.21 9.54 -7.96
C LYS A 449 16.91 10.88 -7.72
N GLN A 450 16.27 11.73 -6.93
CA GLN A 450 16.81 13.01 -6.50
C GLN A 450 17.22 12.98 -5.03
N THR A 451 17.85 14.06 -4.59
CA THR A 451 18.42 14.18 -3.23
C THR A 451 17.39 14.28 -2.12
N GLY A 452 16.11 14.56 -2.44
CA GLY A 452 15.04 14.80 -1.47
C GLY A 452 14.95 16.27 -1.07
N ILE A 453 14.99 17.18 -2.05
CA ILE A 453 14.86 18.63 -1.85
C ILE A 453 13.51 18.95 -1.21
N ILE A 454 13.53 19.74 -0.13
CA ILE A 454 12.32 20.30 0.49
C ILE A 454 12.13 21.74 0.01
N ASN A 455 10.96 22.02 -0.57
CA ASN A 455 10.63 23.33 -1.12
C ASN A 455 9.12 23.62 -1.08
N ASP A 456 8.78 24.87 -1.28
CA ASP A 456 7.43 25.35 -1.56
C ASP A 456 7.45 26.65 -2.37
N ASN A 457 6.27 27.22 -2.67
CA ASN A 457 6.14 28.46 -3.41
C ASN A 457 6.35 29.73 -2.55
N THR A 458 6.31 29.60 -1.22
CA THR A 458 6.43 30.71 -0.26
C THR A 458 7.87 30.91 0.18
N HIS A 459 8.53 29.82 0.61
CA HIS A 459 9.89 29.85 1.17
C HIS A 459 10.97 29.52 0.14
N GLY A 460 10.60 28.94 -1.01
CA GLY A 460 11.56 28.41 -1.98
C GLY A 460 12.19 27.10 -1.48
N ILE A 461 13.47 26.90 -1.78
CA ILE A 461 14.21 25.71 -1.32
C ILE A 461 14.63 25.91 0.13
N MET A 462 14.15 25.07 1.03
CA MET A 462 14.47 25.09 2.46
C MET A 462 15.52 24.05 2.84
N LEU A 463 15.60 22.95 2.12
CA LEU A 463 16.63 21.93 2.27
C LEU A 463 17.05 21.41 0.89
N ASP A 464 18.35 21.38 0.63
CA ASP A 464 18.98 20.73 -0.53
C ASP A 464 20.04 19.73 -0.02
N PRO A 465 19.67 18.47 0.26
CA PRO A 465 20.53 17.51 0.93
C PRO A 465 21.50 16.87 -0.06
N HIS A 466 22.76 17.30 -0.06
CA HIS A 466 23.79 16.70 -0.90
C HIS A 466 24.29 15.35 -0.37
N GLY A 467 24.62 14.44 -1.28
CA GLY A 467 25.15 13.10 -0.96
C GLY A 467 24.10 12.10 -0.47
N THR A 468 22.82 12.44 -0.61
CA THR A 468 21.69 11.54 -0.31
C THR A 468 20.81 11.33 -1.53
N LEU A 469 20.01 10.27 -1.52
CA LEU A 469 19.01 9.99 -2.55
C LEU A 469 17.72 9.48 -1.92
N THR A 470 16.61 9.80 -2.56
CA THR A 470 15.33 9.15 -2.33
C THR A 470 15.33 7.72 -2.83
N ASN A 471 14.34 6.93 -2.44
CA ASN A 471 14.14 5.55 -2.91
C ASN A 471 13.22 5.56 -4.13
N ASN A 472 13.18 4.46 -4.88
CA ASN A 472 12.30 4.25 -6.02
C ASN A 472 12.41 5.33 -7.11
N GLY A 473 13.02 5.03 -8.24
CA GLY A 473 13.27 5.95 -9.36
C GLY A 473 12.02 6.51 -10.06
N THR A 474 10.81 6.05 -9.71
CA THR A 474 9.56 6.55 -10.28
C THR A 474 8.69 7.30 -9.26
N LYS A 475 8.94 7.12 -7.97
CA LYS A 475 8.11 7.67 -6.88
C LYS A 475 8.88 8.66 -5.98
N GLY A 476 10.19 8.52 -5.88
CA GLY A 476 11.05 9.44 -5.14
C GLY A 476 10.79 9.49 -3.64
N ASN A 477 10.51 8.34 -3.06
CA ASN A 477 10.11 8.25 -1.65
C ASN A 477 11.32 8.45 -0.72
N PRO A 478 11.22 9.25 0.34
CA PRO A 478 12.18 9.21 1.45
C PRO A 478 12.20 7.83 2.13
N CYS A 479 13.18 7.58 2.99
CA CYS A 479 13.14 6.39 3.84
C CYS A 479 12.03 6.50 4.88
N LEU A 480 11.86 7.70 5.46
CA LEU A 480 10.81 8.04 6.41
C LEU A 480 10.62 9.55 6.46
N VAL A 481 9.39 9.98 6.69
CA VAL A 481 9.01 11.35 7.10
C VAL A 481 8.13 11.23 8.33
N ALA A 482 8.57 11.74 9.46
CA ALA A 482 7.83 11.71 10.72
C ALA A 482 8.37 12.71 11.74
N ASP A 483 7.52 13.17 12.67
CA ASP A 483 7.89 13.95 13.85
C ASP A 483 8.62 13.04 14.86
N ILE A 484 9.92 12.78 14.62
CA ILE A 484 10.75 11.87 15.42
C ILE A 484 11.23 12.57 16.70
N PHE A 485 11.49 13.87 16.62
CA PHE A 485 12.01 14.65 17.76
C PHE A 485 10.91 15.29 18.61
N GLY A 486 9.64 15.16 18.20
CA GLY A 486 8.49 15.48 19.03
C GLY A 486 8.20 16.97 19.14
N ASP A 487 8.49 17.77 18.12
CA ASP A 487 8.24 19.22 18.09
C ASP A 487 7.15 19.62 17.09
N TYR A 488 6.35 18.66 16.61
CA TYR A 488 5.30 18.69 15.56
C TYR A 488 5.82 18.83 14.13
N ARG A 489 7.06 19.18 13.94
CA ARG A 489 7.66 19.19 12.59
C ARG A 489 8.21 17.82 12.27
N ASP A 490 8.07 17.45 11.01
CA ASP A 490 8.57 16.17 10.55
C ASP A 490 10.08 16.24 10.29
N GLU A 491 10.80 15.21 10.69
CA GLU A 491 12.12 14.92 10.17
C GLU A 491 12.02 14.14 8.86
N ILE A 492 13.05 14.27 8.03
CA ILE A 492 13.22 13.43 6.85
C ILE A 492 14.45 12.53 6.99
N ILE A 493 14.26 11.24 6.77
CA ILE A 493 15.35 10.25 6.71
C ILE A 493 15.61 9.91 5.25
N LEU A 494 16.85 10.09 4.81
CA LEU A 494 17.31 9.78 3.47
C LEU A 494 18.52 8.84 3.53
N ARG A 495 18.62 7.90 2.57
CA ARG A 495 19.81 7.08 2.44
C ARG A 495 20.96 7.85 1.80
N LEU A 496 22.19 7.52 2.12
CA LEU A 496 23.34 7.98 1.36
C LEU A 496 23.33 7.39 -0.07
N GLU A 497 24.00 8.05 -1.00
CA GLU A 497 24.07 7.62 -2.41
C GLU A 497 24.59 6.19 -2.56
N ASP A 498 25.59 5.80 -1.76
CA ASP A 498 26.19 4.47 -1.72
C ASP A 498 25.42 3.46 -0.85
N SER A 499 24.30 3.90 -0.24
CA SER A 499 23.48 3.10 0.68
C SER A 499 24.20 2.56 1.93
N SER A 500 25.35 3.13 2.29
CA SER A 500 26.13 2.71 3.48
C SER A 500 25.54 3.19 4.80
N ALA A 501 24.68 4.23 4.78
CA ALA A 501 24.04 4.79 5.96
C ALA A 501 22.75 5.54 5.59
N VAL A 502 22.02 5.93 6.61
CA VAL A 502 20.93 6.90 6.52
C VAL A 502 21.35 8.20 7.19
N ARG A 503 20.75 9.30 6.73
CA ARG A 503 20.95 10.62 7.31
C ARG A 503 19.60 11.19 7.69
N ILE A 504 19.52 11.73 8.91
CA ILE A 504 18.32 12.37 9.45
C ILE A 504 18.54 13.88 9.35
N TYR A 505 17.59 14.57 8.75
CA TYR A 505 17.57 16.04 8.71
C TYR A 505 16.39 16.54 9.53
N THR A 506 16.62 17.60 10.30
CA THR A 506 15.63 18.30 11.11
C THR A 506 15.73 19.80 10.87
N ASN A 507 14.62 20.52 11.02
CA ASN A 507 14.60 21.97 10.99
C ASN A 507 14.90 22.52 12.39
N THR A 508 15.89 23.42 12.48
CA THR A 508 16.31 24.04 13.73
C THR A 508 15.80 25.48 13.92
N ASP A 509 14.95 25.97 13.03
CA ASP A 509 14.35 27.30 13.15
C ASP A 509 13.47 27.39 14.40
N LEU A 510 13.44 28.57 15.01
CA LEU A 510 12.56 28.81 16.14
C LEU A 510 11.11 28.87 15.67
N SER A 511 10.23 28.12 16.33
CA SER A 511 8.79 28.19 16.13
C SER A 511 8.12 28.97 17.26
N ALA A 512 7.12 29.77 16.89
CA ALA A 512 6.21 30.39 17.85
C ALA A 512 5.10 29.44 18.33
N HIS A 513 5.01 28.28 17.71
CA HIS A 513 3.98 27.28 17.98
C HIS A 513 4.56 26.12 18.76
N LYS A 514 3.72 25.46 19.56
CA LYS A 514 4.08 24.27 20.33
C LYS A 514 2.90 23.31 20.36
N LEU A 515 3.13 22.13 19.87
CA LEU A 515 2.19 21.00 19.96
C LEU A 515 2.84 19.83 20.70
N PHE A 516 2.05 18.85 21.06
CA PHE A 516 2.56 17.53 21.40
C PHE A 516 3.16 16.87 20.15
N THR A 517 4.02 15.87 20.36
CA THR A 517 4.50 15.07 19.25
C THR A 517 3.35 14.51 18.45
N LEU A 518 3.42 14.60 17.12
CA LEU A 518 2.39 14.05 16.24
C LEU A 518 2.27 12.53 16.38
N LEU A 519 3.32 11.84 16.82
CA LEU A 519 3.28 10.40 17.13
C LEU A 519 2.32 10.05 18.27
N HIS A 520 1.85 11.03 19.04
CA HIS A 520 0.78 10.85 20.01
C HIS A 520 -0.60 10.66 19.35
N ASP A 521 -0.78 11.18 18.14
CA ASP A 521 -1.99 10.99 17.35
C ASP A 521 -2.00 9.59 16.72
N ILE A 522 -3.05 8.80 16.96
CA ILE A 522 -3.14 7.41 16.49
C ILE A 522 -3.12 7.35 14.96
N GLN A 523 -3.88 8.22 14.29
CA GLN A 523 -3.95 8.20 12.82
C GLN A 523 -2.59 8.54 12.20
N TYR A 524 -1.89 9.55 12.74
CA TYR A 524 -0.54 9.88 12.30
C TYR A 524 0.44 8.71 12.54
N ARG A 525 0.41 8.11 13.73
CA ARG A 525 1.32 7.02 14.11
C ARG A 525 1.13 5.76 13.25
N VAL A 526 -0.11 5.35 12.97
CA VAL A 526 -0.33 4.22 12.06
C VAL A 526 0.07 4.58 10.63
N GLY A 527 -0.07 5.85 10.20
CA GLY A 527 0.45 6.36 8.94
C GLY A 527 1.96 6.19 8.81
N VAL A 528 2.72 6.42 9.89
CA VAL A 528 4.18 6.17 9.93
C VAL A 528 4.49 4.69 9.66
N ALA A 529 3.70 3.76 10.22
CA ALA A 529 3.95 2.33 10.08
C ALA A 529 3.82 1.80 8.64
N TRP A 530 3.00 2.43 7.79
CA TRP A 530 2.81 1.99 6.39
C TRP A 530 3.44 2.89 5.32
N GLN A 531 4.26 3.88 5.69
CA GLN A 531 4.93 4.75 4.70
C GLN A 531 5.78 3.98 3.68
N ASN A 532 6.30 2.83 4.05
CA ASN A 532 7.09 1.96 3.17
C ASN A 532 6.23 1.13 2.20
N ASN A 533 4.89 1.16 2.34
CA ASN A 533 3.99 0.45 1.45
C ASN A 533 3.89 1.15 0.10
N CYS A 534 3.69 0.37 -0.93
CA CYS A 534 3.52 0.74 -2.34
C CYS A 534 4.08 2.11 -2.75
N TYR A 535 3.28 3.15 -2.68
CA TYR A 535 3.62 4.48 -3.17
C TYR A 535 3.80 5.50 -2.05
N ASN A 536 4.22 5.11 -0.88
CA ASN A 536 4.41 6.00 0.26
C ASN A 536 3.36 7.11 0.37
N GLN A 537 2.67 7.13 1.46
CA GLN A 537 1.71 8.19 1.74
C GLN A 537 2.24 9.05 2.88
N PRO A 538 2.17 10.38 2.80
CA PRO A 538 2.39 11.25 3.95
C PRO A 538 1.45 10.88 5.10
N CYS A 539 1.91 11.08 6.34
CA CYS A 539 1.09 10.89 7.53
C CYS A 539 0.20 12.10 7.75
N TYR A 540 -1.04 11.85 8.16
CA TYR A 540 -2.00 12.90 8.51
C TYR A 540 -2.54 12.66 9.92
N THR A 541 -2.81 13.77 10.62
CA THR A 541 -3.40 13.74 11.95
C THR A 541 -4.92 13.58 11.91
N LYS A 542 -5.52 13.09 13.00
CA LYS A 542 -6.97 13.07 13.16
C LYS A 542 -7.60 14.46 13.35
N PHE A 543 -6.79 15.48 13.62
CA PHE A 543 -7.23 16.87 13.73
C PHE A 543 -6.73 17.69 12.54
N TYR A 544 -7.34 18.84 12.30
CA TYR A 544 -6.91 19.78 11.28
C TYR A 544 -5.58 20.42 11.67
N LEU A 545 -4.53 20.19 10.90
CA LEU A 545 -3.18 20.72 11.10
C LEU A 545 -2.81 21.61 9.93
N ALA A 546 -2.76 22.92 10.16
CA ALA A 546 -2.43 23.95 9.17
C ALA A 546 -2.10 25.28 9.84
N SER A 547 -1.57 26.23 9.10
CA SER A 547 -1.19 27.57 9.61
C SER A 547 -2.37 28.40 10.12
N ASP A 548 -3.59 28.12 9.63
CA ASP A 548 -4.81 28.84 10.01
C ASP A 548 -5.68 28.06 11.02
N MET A 549 -5.15 27.02 11.66
CA MET A 549 -5.90 26.21 12.62
C MET A 549 -6.31 27.01 13.86
N GLU A 550 -7.47 26.68 14.43
CA GLU A 550 -7.94 27.29 15.68
C GLU A 550 -7.42 26.54 16.91
N TRP A 551 -6.36 27.01 17.50
CA TRP A 551 -5.65 26.39 18.64
C TRP A 551 -6.55 25.97 19.81
N LYS A 552 -7.62 26.72 20.08
CA LYS A 552 -8.58 26.39 21.18
C LYS A 552 -9.28 25.05 21.01
N TYR A 553 -9.35 24.51 19.78
CA TYR A 553 -9.97 23.21 19.49
C TYR A 553 -9.00 22.04 19.45
N VAL A 554 -7.71 22.32 19.28
CA VAL A 554 -6.67 21.27 19.20
C VAL A 554 -6.43 20.63 20.55
N LEU A 555 -6.27 21.45 21.60
CA LEU A 555 -5.96 20.96 22.95
C LEU A 555 -7.03 20.01 23.52
N PRO A 556 -8.35 20.32 23.47
CA PRO A 556 -9.40 19.38 23.88
C PRO A 556 -9.44 18.12 23.03
N ALA A 557 -9.24 18.23 21.72
CA ALA A 557 -9.22 17.07 20.83
C ALA A 557 -8.05 16.11 21.15
N LEU A 558 -6.88 16.63 21.45
CA LEU A 558 -5.72 15.85 21.90
C LEU A 558 -5.95 15.24 23.30
N ALA A 559 -6.65 15.95 24.18
CA ALA A 559 -6.97 15.47 25.52
C ALA A 559 -8.07 14.40 25.55
N SER A 560 -8.95 14.38 24.55
CA SER A 560 -10.03 13.41 24.41
C SER A 560 -9.61 12.12 23.70
N THR A 561 -8.34 11.96 23.34
CA THR A 561 -7.86 10.68 22.84
C THR A 561 -7.98 9.66 23.95
N ASP A 562 -8.86 8.70 23.78
CA ASP A 562 -9.07 7.59 24.68
C ASP A 562 -7.88 6.62 24.57
N TYR A 563 -6.73 7.09 25.08
CA TYR A 563 -5.66 6.17 25.38
C TYR A 563 -6.07 5.34 26.58
N PRO A 564 -5.82 4.04 26.61
CA PRO A 564 -6.02 3.23 27.79
C PRO A 564 -5.40 3.94 28.98
N VAL A 565 -6.16 4.14 30.03
CA VAL A 565 -5.75 4.86 31.27
C VAL A 565 -4.43 4.30 31.86
N VAL A 566 -4.07 3.10 31.49
CA VAL A 566 -2.83 2.41 31.90
C VAL A 566 -1.56 3.11 31.40
N LEU A 567 -1.54 3.59 30.14
CA LEU A 567 -0.38 4.33 29.61
C LEU A 567 -0.28 5.74 30.21
N ARG A 568 -1.41 6.42 30.48
CA ARG A 568 -1.41 7.72 31.17
C ARG A 568 -0.76 7.67 32.56
N ARG A 569 -0.94 6.59 33.31
CA ARG A 569 -0.36 6.47 34.67
C ARG A 569 1.14 6.17 34.66
N LYS A 570 1.66 5.41 33.72
CA LYS A 570 3.11 5.11 33.65
C LYS A 570 3.95 6.31 33.22
N TRP A 571 3.48 7.10 32.26
CA TRP A 571 4.21 8.26 31.75
C TRP A 571 4.13 9.49 32.66
N LEU A 572 2.98 9.77 33.27
CA LEU A 572 2.81 10.92 34.16
C LEU A 572 3.47 10.73 35.53
N LEU A 573 3.67 9.50 36.00
CA LEU A 573 4.31 9.22 37.28
C LEU A 573 5.81 8.93 37.16
N GLY A 574 6.32 8.58 35.99
CA GLY A 574 7.76 8.33 35.77
C GLY A 574 8.61 9.60 35.62
N GLY A 575 8.02 10.69 35.13
CA GLY A 575 8.76 11.91 34.78
C GLY A 575 8.83 12.99 35.87
N PHE A 576 8.04 12.91 36.95
CA PHE A 576 7.92 14.01 37.92
C PHE A 576 8.36 13.71 39.36
N LEU A 577 8.81 12.51 39.69
CA LEU A 577 9.13 12.15 41.07
C LEU A 577 10.48 11.44 41.29
N LYS A 578 11.50 11.66 40.49
CA LYS A 578 12.88 11.35 40.89
C LYS A 578 13.87 12.33 40.30
N GLY A 579 14.17 13.38 41.07
CA GLY A 579 15.44 14.03 40.95
C GLY A 579 16.51 13.12 41.58
N GLU A 580 17.18 12.33 40.77
CA GLU A 580 18.50 11.79 41.03
C GLU A 580 19.18 11.50 39.67
N SER A 581 20.45 11.92 39.64
CA SER A 581 21.36 11.85 38.50
C SER A 581 21.57 10.42 38.02
N GLY A 582 21.01 10.08 36.90
CA GLY A 582 21.32 8.86 36.14
C GLY A 582 21.07 9.15 34.66
N SER A 583 22.05 8.87 33.83
CA SER A 583 22.00 9.03 32.39
C SER A 583 20.73 8.43 31.79
N PRO A 584 20.06 9.08 30.83
CA PRO A 584 18.87 8.52 30.20
C PRO A 584 19.27 7.32 29.34
N GLU A 585 18.72 6.17 29.63
CA GLU A 585 18.62 5.12 28.64
C GLU A 585 17.57 5.55 27.62
N VAL A 586 18.01 5.70 26.39
CA VAL A 586 17.19 6.09 25.25
C VAL A 586 16.51 4.84 24.72
N PHE A 587 15.20 4.86 24.69
CA PHE A 587 14.35 3.86 24.02
C PHE A 587 14.23 4.16 22.53
#